data_941b95d33060480ec597afe3b7573848
#
_entry.id   941b95d33060480ec597afe3b7573848
#
_cell.length_a   1.000
_cell.length_b   1.000
_cell.length_c   1.000
_cell.angle_alpha   90.00
_cell.angle_beta   90.00
_cell.angle_gamma   90.00
#
_symmetry.space_group_name_H-M   'P 1'
#
loop_
_entity.id
_entity.type
_entity.pdbx_description
1 polymer ?
#
loop_
_entity_poly.entity_id
_entity_poly.type
_entity_poly.pdbx_seq_one_letter_code
_entity_poly.pdbx_strand_id
1 'polypeptide(L)'
;PAWCYGCGEFGAKGLNPVGTMRQHYPPAWLPKSPEEGRAGTPNRIPQAQTGRFHYLWFETQHTLADWVRESQDHQARLTRLMTEAFRRDSRMTSCAIHLFIDAFPSGWMKTIMDVDRNPKPAYFAYREALTPLMVSLRTDRFAYWAGEDTAVEAWVCNDRPAATPAYMGVGYIIG
;
A
#
# COMPACT_ATOMS: atom_id res chain seq x y z
N PRO A 1 24.66 -18.15 -16.15
CA PRO A 1 24.54 -17.32 -14.96
C PRO A 1 23.07 -17.14 -14.61
N ALA A 2 22.74 -17.38 -13.34
CA ALA A 2 21.41 -17.08 -12.87
C ALA A 2 21.19 -15.56 -12.95
N TRP A 3 20.17 -15.13 -13.69
CA TRP A 3 19.80 -13.72 -13.75
C TRP A 3 19.18 -13.33 -12.41
N CYS A 4 19.76 -12.34 -11.76
CA CYS A 4 19.21 -11.71 -10.57
C CYS A 4 18.49 -10.44 -10.96
N TYR A 5 17.38 -10.14 -10.28
CA TYR A 5 16.58 -8.96 -10.51
C TYR A 5 16.68 -7.99 -9.35
N GLY A 6 16.64 -6.71 -9.64
CA GLY A 6 16.46 -5.65 -8.68
C GLY A 6 15.29 -4.76 -9.10
N CYS A 7 14.46 -4.39 -8.16
CA CYS A 7 13.42 -3.39 -8.38
C CYS A 7 13.89 -2.08 -7.75
N GLY A 8 14.30 -1.11 -8.58
CA GLY A 8 14.80 0.18 -8.12
C GLY A 8 13.72 1.06 -7.50
N GLU A 9 12.47 0.90 -7.93
CA GLU A 9 11.34 1.67 -7.41
C GLU A 9 10.05 0.87 -7.51
N PHE A 10 9.35 0.75 -6.39
CA PHE A 10 7.98 0.25 -6.37
C PHE A 10 7.16 0.98 -5.32
N GLY A 11 5.85 0.96 -5.44
CA GLY A 11 4.95 1.54 -4.46
C GLY A 11 3.56 1.79 -5.01
N ALA A 12 2.67 2.12 -4.11
CA ALA A 12 1.31 2.51 -4.39
C ALA A 12 1.04 3.91 -3.86
N LYS A 13 -0.12 4.44 -4.16
CA LYS A 13 -0.49 5.81 -3.82
C LYS A 13 -1.54 5.82 -2.71
N GLY A 14 -1.35 6.74 -1.76
CA GLY A 14 -2.31 7.04 -0.71
C GLY A 14 -2.18 8.49 -0.31
N LEU A 15 -3.31 9.18 -0.14
CA LEU A 15 -3.34 10.56 0.31
C LEU A 15 -2.61 10.71 1.66
N ASN A 16 -2.05 11.89 1.91
CA ASN A 16 -1.56 12.23 3.23
C ASN A 16 -2.74 12.38 4.22
N PRO A 17 -2.50 12.24 5.53
CA PRO A 17 -3.54 12.48 6.52
C PRO A 17 -4.19 13.85 6.36
N VAL A 18 -5.48 13.96 6.65
CA VAL A 18 -6.24 15.23 6.54
C VAL A 18 -5.57 16.35 7.33
N GLY A 19 -5.06 16.04 8.53
CA GLY A 19 -4.35 17.02 9.37
C GLY A 19 -3.11 17.59 8.68
N THR A 20 -2.25 16.71 8.16
CA THR A 20 -1.04 17.07 7.41
C THR A 20 -1.37 17.93 6.19
N MET A 21 -2.39 17.53 5.43
CA MET A 21 -2.81 18.29 4.26
C MET A 21 -3.33 19.68 4.64
N ARG A 22 -4.14 19.79 5.68
CA ARG A 22 -4.66 21.10 6.16
C ARG A 22 -3.56 22.02 6.68
N GLN A 23 -2.54 21.44 7.27
CA GLN A 23 -1.41 22.20 7.82
C GLN A 23 -0.47 22.72 6.73
N HIS A 24 -0.22 21.92 5.69
CA HIS A 24 0.88 22.17 4.76
C HIS A 24 0.45 22.48 3.32
N TYR A 25 -0.75 22.06 2.89
CA TYR A 25 -1.17 22.28 1.52
C TYR A 25 -1.83 23.64 1.33
N PRO A 26 -1.68 24.24 0.15
CA PRO A 26 -2.44 25.41 -0.20
C PRO A 26 -3.96 25.16 -0.04
N PRO A 27 -4.72 26.09 0.56
CA PRO A 27 -6.16 25.89 0.74
C PRO A 27 -6.93 25.60 -0.55
N ALA A 28 -6.43 26.09 -1.68
CA ALA A 28 -7.02 25.84 -2.99
C ALA A 28 -6.95 24.38 -3.44
N TRP A 29 -6.07 23.58 -2.85
CA TRP A 29 -5.95 22.15 -3.15
C TRP A 29 -6.96 21.28 -2.39
N LEU A 30 -7.54 21.84 -1.34
CA LEU A 30 -8.45 21.10 -0.48
C LEU A 30 -9.90 21.51 -0.74
N PRO A 31 -10.85 20.58 -0.59
CA PRO A 31 -12.26 20.91 -0.72
C PRO A 31 -12.71 21.84 0.40
N LYS A 32 -13.56 22.80 0.07
CA LYS A 32 -14.17 23.74 1.01
C LYS A 32 -15.46 23.21 1.63
N SER A 33 -16.07 22.23 0.97
CA SER A 33 -17.31 21.61 1.43
C SER A 33 -17.30 20.09 1.15
N PRO A 34 -18.18 19.31 1.78
CA PRO A 34 -18.34 17.88 1.49
C PRO A 34 -18.66 17.60 0.02
N GLU A 35 -19.46 18.46 -0.61
CA GLU A 35 -19.85 18.30 -2.02
C GLU A 35 -18.65 18.48 -2.94
N GLU A 36 -17.77 19.45 -2.65
CA GLU A 36 -16.52 19.60 -3.37
C GLU A 36 -15.58 18.42 -3.14
N GLY A 37 -15.57 17.85 -1.94
CA GLY A 37 -14.81 16.65 -1.61
C GLY A 37 -15.23 15.45 -2.44
N ARG A 38 -16.53 15.34 -2.72
CA ARG A 38 -17.10 14.27 -3.54
C ARG A 38 -16.60 14.29 -4.99
N ALA A 39 -16.54 15.46 -5.58
CA ALA A 39 -16.33 15.60 -7.03
C ALA A 39 -14.86 15.74 -7.44
N GLY A 40 -13.93 16.07 -6.56
CA GLY A 40 -12.66 16.51 -7.09
C GLY A 40 -11.44 16.60 -6.20
N THR A 41 -11.48 16.13 -4.98
CA THR A 41 -10.34 16.29 -4.04
C THR A 41 -9.02 15.81 -4.62
N PRO A 42 -8.88 14.59 -5.16
CA PRO A 42 -7.60 14.15 -5.68
C PRO A 42 -7.12 14.96 -6.90
N ASN A 43 -8.03 15.51 -7.68
CA ASN A 43 -7.70 16.28 -8.89
C ASN A 43 -7.18 17.69 -8.61
N ARG A 44 -7.45 18.22 -7.44
CA ARG A 44 -7.02 19.58 -7.06
C ARG A 44 -5.59 19.63 -6.55
N ILE A 45 -5.01 18.49 -6.21
CA ILE A 45 -3.63 18.40 -5.75
C ILE A 45 -2.72 18.21 -6.98
N PRO A 46 -1.97 19.24 -7.43
CA PRO A 46 -1.30 19.22 -8.74
C PRO A 46 -0.27 18.09 -8.90
N GLN A 47 0.40 17.73 -7.83
CA GLN A 47 1.39 16.64 -7.84
C GLN A 47 0.77 15.26 -7.64
N ALA A 48 -0.53 15.21 -7.34
CA ALA A 48 -1.23 13.96 -7.27
C ALA A 48 -1.36 13.37 -8.68
N GLN A 49 -0.38 12.61 -9.08
CA GLN A 49 -0.48 11.77 -10.28
C GLN A 49 -1.70 10.83 -10.22
N THR A 50 -2.43 10.90 -9.15
CA THR A 50 -3.53 10.07 -8.73
C THR A 50 -4.90 10.58 -9.11
N GLY A 51 -5.05 11.84 -9.50
CA GLY A 51 -6.37 12.35 -9.84
C GLY A 51 -7.08 11.51 -10.90
N ARG A 52 -6.36 11.07 -11.92
CA ARG A 52 -6.89 10.14 -12.92
C ARG A 52 -7.03 8.71 -12.40
N PHE A 53 -6.14 8.26 -11.52
CA PHE A 53 -6.12 6.89 -11.04
C PHE A 53 -7.20 6.63 -10.00
N HIS A 54 -7.58 7.61 -9.18
CA HIS A 54 -8.66 7.43 -8.22
C HIS A 54 -9.97 7.05 -8.91
N TYR A 55 -10.33 7.70 -10.01
CA TYR A 55 -11.53 7.35 -10.77
C TYR A 55 -11.46 5.99 -11.47
N LEU A 56 -10.26 5.47 -11.71
CA LEU A 56 -10.09 4.16 -12.35
C LEU A 56 -10.00 3.01 -11.33
N TRP A 57 -9.60 3.31 -10.08
CA TRP A 57 -9.26 2.29 -9.08
C TRP A 57 -10.20 2.27 -7.89
N PHE A 58 -10.93 3.35 -7.66
CA PHE A 58 -11.82 3.50 -6.52
C PHE A 58 -13.17 4.08 -6.95
N GLU A 59 -14.19 3.71 -6.20
CA GLU A 59 -15.44 4.45 -6.24
C GLU A 59 -15.25 5.88 -5.74
N THR A 60 -16.05 6.81 -6.24
CA THR A 60 -16.03 8.20 -5.79
C THR A 60 -16.42 8.28 -4.31
N GLN A 61 -15.53 8.81 -3.52
CA GLN A 61 -15.75 8.98 -2.10
C GLN A 61 -16.54 10.26 -1.78
N HIS A 62 -17.19 10.29 -0.62
CA HIS A 62 -18.07 11.38 -0.24
C HIS A 62 -17.33 12.55 0.42
N THR A 63 -16.27 12.27 1.16
CA THR A 63 -15.52 13.28 1.91
C THR A 63 -14.02 13.14 1.68
N LEU A 64 -13.27 14.18 2.04
CA LEU A 64 -11.80 14.12 2.04
C LEU A 64 -11.28 13.00 2.97
N ALA A 65 -11.93 12.82 4.12
CA ALA A 65 -11.55 11.78 5.07
C ALA A 65 -11.73 10.37 4.49
N ASP A 66 -12.81 10.14 3.76
CA ASP A 66 -13.05 8.87 3.09
C ASP A 66 -12.02 8.63 1.97
N TRP A 67 -11.70 9.65 1.18
CA TRP A 67 -10.62 9.55 0.20
C TRP A 67 -9.29 9.19 0.83
N VAL A 68 -8.96 9.79 1.98
CA VAL A 68 -7.73 9.48 2.73
C VAL A 68 -7.75 8.02 3.17
N ARG A 69 -8.81 7.58 3.83
CA ARG A 69 -8.94 6.21 4.33
C ARG A 69 -8.80 5.18 3.21
N GLU A 70 -9.63 5.27 2.20
CA GLU A 70 -9.65 4.30 1.11
C GLU A 70 -8.33 4.25 0.32
N SER A 71 -7.75 5.42 0.03
CA SER A 71 -6.47 5.47 -0.67
C SER A 71 -5.31 4.94 0.16
N GLN A 72 -5.30 5.17 1.47
CA GLN A 72 -4.27 4.65 2.37
C GLN A 72 -4.41 3.13 2.57
N ASP A 73 -5.61 2.62 2.67
CA ASP A 73 -5.87 1.17 2.76
C ASP A 73 -5.42 0.46 1.49
N HIS A 74 -5.73 1.03 0.34
CA HIS A 74 -5.23 0.53 -0.94
C HIS A 74 -3.69 0.58 -0.99
N GLN A 75 -3.08 1.70 -0.60
CA GLN A 75 -1.63 1.83 -0.55
C GLN A 75 -1.01 0.74 0.34
N ALA A 76 -1.55 0.52 1.53
CA ALA A 76 -1.06 -0.48 2.46
C ALA A 76 -1.16 -1.90 1.89
N ARG A 77 -2.31 -2.23 1.31
CA ARG A 77 -2.55 -3.54 0.68
C ARG A 77 -1.59 -3.81 -0.46
N LEU A 78 -1.44 -2.87 -1.38
CA LEU A 78 -0.54 -3.05 -2.53
C LEU A 78 0.93 -3.04 -2.12
N THR A 79 1.32 -2.21 -1.15
CA THR A 79 2.70 -2.20 -0.63
C THR A 79 3.06 -3.56 -0.05
N ARG A 80 2.18 -4.14 0.76
CA ARG A 80 2.36 -5.49 1.30
C ARG A 80 2.44 -6.54 0.19
N LEU A 81 1.46 -6.54 -0.71
CA LEU A 81 1.39 -7.51 -1.81
C LEU A 81 2.67 -7.53 -2.65
N MET A 82 3.13 -6.35 -3.09
CA MET A 82 4.33 -6.23 -3.91
C MET A 82 5.59 -6.67 -3.14
N THR A 83 5.73 -6.24 -1.89
CA THR A 83 6.88 -6.62 -1.05
C THR A 83 6.92 -8.13 -0.84
N GLU A 84 5.79 -8.75 -0.51
CA GLU A 84 5.70 -10.19 -0.34
C GLU A 84 5.94 -10.95 -1.67
N ALA A 85 5.49 -10.40 -2.80
CA ALA A 85 5.74 -10.98 -4.11
C ALA A 85 7.25 -10.98 -4.43
N PHE A 86 7.96 -9.90 -4.15
CA PHE A 86 9.41 -9.83 -4.32
C PHE A 86 10.12 -10.85 -3.42
N ARG A 87 9.69 -11.01 -2.19
CA ARG A 87 10.29 -11.95 -1.24
C ARG A 87 10.05 -13.43 -1.59
N ARG A 88 8.97 -13.73 -2.31
CA ARG A 88 8.74 -15.10 -2.81
C ARG A 88 9.60 -15.47 -4.01
N ASP A 89 10.15 -14.50 -4.74
CA ASP A 89 11.03 -14.75 -5.88
C ASP A 89 12.49 -14.81 -5.46
N SER A 90 13.06 -16.00 -5.42
CA SER A 90 14.45 -16.20 -5.03
C SER A 90 15.48 -15.55 -5.95
N ARG A 91 15.07 -15.05 -7.11
CA ARG A 91 15.92 -14.30 -8.03
C ARG A 91 15.97 -12.79 -7.70
N MET A 92 15.02 -12.32 -6.90
CA MET A 92 14.96 -10.93 -6.48
C MET A 92 16.03 -10.66 -5.43
N THR A 93 16.98 -9.78 -5.74
CA THR A 93 18.10 -9.44 -4.85
C THR A 93 17.89 -8.16 -4.09
N SER A 94 17.07 -7.26 -4.61
CA SER A 94 16.77 -5.98 -3.96
C SER A 94 15.44 -5.42 -4.42
N CYS A 95 14.78 -4.68 -3.52
CA CYS A 95 13.61 -3.87 -3.85
C CYS A 95 13.61 -2.61 -3.00
N ALA A 96 13.33 -1.47 -3.60
CA ALA A 96 13.30 -0.19 -2.91
C ALA A 96 11.94 0.47 -3.03
N ILE A 97 11.34 0.79 -1.88
CA ILE A 97 10.05 1.49 -1.87
C ILE A 97 10.21 2.94 -2.32
N HIS A 98 9.33 3.39 -3.17
CA HIS A 98 9.25 4.76 -3.65
C HIS A 98 7.87 5.35 -3.35
N LEU A 99 7.79 6.26 -2.36
CA LEU A 99 8.80 6.91 -1.55
C LEU A 99 8.65 6.52 -0.07
N PHE A 100 9.75 6.56 0.67
CA PHE A 100 9.70 6.27 2.10
C PHE A 100 9.10 7.43 2.90
N ILE A 101 9.56 8.66 2.65
CA ILE A 101 9.14 9.87 3.36
C ILE A 101 9.02 11.06 2.40
N ASP A 102 8.08 11.96 2.65
CA ASP A 102 8.02 13.25 1.99
C ASP A 102 9.16 14.16 2.46
N ALA A 103 9.92 14.71 1.50
CA ALA A 103 10.93 15.71 1.80
C ALA A 103 10.31 17.09 2.09
N PHE A 104 9.16 17.37 1.48
CA PHE A 104 8.33 18.56 1.70
C PHE A 104 6.89 18.24 1.26
N PRO A 105 5.89 19.06 1.66
CA PRO A 105 4.49 18.75 1.39
C PRO A 105 4.12 18.96 -0.10
N SER A 106 4.63 18.08 -0.95
CA SER A 106 4.47 18.17 -2.40
C SER A 106 3.12 17.67 -2.92
N GLY A 107 2.40 16.92 -2.13
CA GLY A 107 1.18 16.25 -2.57
C GLY A 107 1.41 15.02 -3.46
N TRP A 108 2.60 14.48 -3.50
CA TRP A 108 2.95 13.38 -4.40
C TRP A 108 2.36 12.02 -4.02
N MET A 109 1.88 11.87 -2.82
CA MET A 109 1.07 10.73 -2.32
C MET A 109 1.71 9.34 -2.36
N LYS A 110 2.90 9.17 -2.88
CA LYS A 110 3.57 7.87 -2.96
C LYS A 110 4.26 7.46 -1.67
N THR A 111 4.48 8.42 -0.79
CA THR A 111 5.22 8.21 0.45
C THR A 111 4.43 7.35 1.44
N ILE A 112 5.13 6.54 2.21
CA ILE A 112 4.55 5.76 3.31
C ILE A 112 4.64 6.46 4.66
N MET A 113 5.38 7.59 4.72
CA MET A 113 5.38 8.56 5.82
C MET A 113 5.15 9.95 5.24
N ASP A 114 4.45 10.79 5.97
CA ASP A 114 4.23 12.18 5.58
C ASP A 114 5.44 13.08 5.90
N VAL A 115 5.35 14.36 5.57
CA VAL A 115 6.43 15.35 5.79
C VAL A 115 6.76 15.55 7.27
N ASP A 116 5.78 15.39 8.16
CA ASP A 116 5.95 15.47 9.61
C ASP A 116 6.43 14.15 10.23
N ARG A 117 6.75 13.15 9.38
CA ARG A 117 7.21 11.81 9.75
C ARG A 117 6.16 10.96 10.44
N ASN A 118 4.88 11.28 10.26
CA ASN A 118 3.81 10.41 10.72
C ASN A 118 3.67 9.22 9.75
N PRO A 119 3.72 7.98 10.26
CA PRO A 119 3.57 6.80 9.42
C PRO A 119 2.13 6.64 8.93
N LYS A 120 1.98 6.36 7.65
CA LYS A 120 0.71 5.91 7.08
C LYS A 120 0.54 4.39 7.30
N PRO A 121 -0.66 3.82 7.12
CA PRO A 121 -0.87 2.37 7.19
C PRO A 121 0.12 1.56 6.34
N ALA A 122 0.52 2.07 5.20
CA ALA A 122 1.49 1.43 4.31
C ALA A 122 2.89 1.26 4.94
N TYR A 123 3.30 2.13 5.86
CA TYR A 123 4.54 1.97 6.61
C TYR A 123 4.53 0.68 7.44
N PHE A 124 3.45 0.43 8.15
CA PHE A 124 3.30 -0.76 8.98
C PHE A 124 3.21 -2.02 8.12
N ALA A 125 2.44 -1.97 7.03
CA ALA A 125 2.33 -3.06 6.08
C ALA A 125 3.70 -3.42 5.46
N TYR A 126 4.51 -2.42 5.11
CA TYR A 126 5.86 -2.61 4.60
C TYR A 126 6.79 -3.22 5.64
N ARG A 127 6.78 -2.69 6.87
CA ARG A 127 7.56 -3.22 7.99
C ARG A 127 7.23 -4.68 8.27
N GLU A 128 5.95 -5.03 8.30
CA GLU A 128 5.50 -6.41 8.51
C GLU A 128 5.93 -7.33 7.39
N ALA A 129 5.76 -6.89 6.14
CA ALA A 129 6.16 -7.64 4.96
C ALA A 129 7.69 -7.86 4.87
N LEU A 130 8.50 -7.06 5.57
CA LEU A 130 9.95 -7.19 5.68
C LEU A 130 10.40 -7.95 6.94
N THR A 131 9.49 -8.53 7.73
CA THR A 131 9.87 -9.36 8.87
C THR A 131 10.75 -10.52 8.38
N PRO A 132 11.94 -10.75 8.96
CA PRO A 132 12.91 -11.72 8.43
C PRO A 132 12.38 -13.15 8.32
N LEU A 133 11.48 -13.55 9.20
CA LEU A 133 10.75 -14.81 9.11
C LEU A 133 9.26 -14.50 9.06
N MET A 134 8.63 -14.83 7.95
CA MET A 134 7.20 -14.58 7.78
C MET A 134 6.56 -15.65 6.88
N VAL A 135 5.24 -15.74 6.98
CA VAL A 135 4.42 -16.51 6.05
C VAL A 135 3.68 -15.54 5.13
N SER A 136 3.82 -15.76 3.83
CA SER A 136 3.07 -15.04 2.80
C SER A 136 2.00 -15.95 2.21
N LEU A 137 0.76 -15.51 2.24
CA LEU A 137 -0.34 -16.19 1.58
C LEU A 137 -0.56 -15.59 0.19
N ARG A 138 -0.68 -16.45 -0.79
CA ARG A 138 -0.94 -16.06 -2.17
C ARG A 138 -2.21 -16.70 -2.68
N THR A 139 -3.04 -15.89 -3.30
CA THR A 139 -4.21 -16.30 -4.09
C THR A 139 -4.05 -15.81 -5.52
N ASP A 140 -4.78 -16.36 -6.46
CA ASP A 140 -4.75 -15.95 -7.86
C ASP A 140 -5.48 -14.60 -8.09
N ARG A 141 -6.40 -14.23 -7.20
CA ARG A 141 -7.19 -12.99 -7.26
C ARG A 141 -7.62 -12.53 -5.87
N PHE A 142 -8.20 -11.35 -5.79
CA PHE A 142 -8.55 -10.70 -4.50
C PHE A 142 -10.00 -10.91 -4.06
N ALA A 143 -10.86 -11.38 -4.94
CA ALA A 143 -12.26 -11.58 -4.66
C ALA A 143 -12.76 -12.90 -5.23
N TYR A 144 -13.61 -13.57 -4.50
CA TYR A 144 -14.20 -14.86 -4.83
C TYR A 144 -15.71 -14.81 -4.62
N TRP A 145 -16.44 -15.61 -5.37
CA TRP A 145 -17.85 -15.79 -5.12
C TRP A 145 -18.08 -16.72 -3.93
N ALA A 146 -19.15 -16.48 -3.20
CA ALA A 146 -19.54 -17.39 -2.12
C ALA A 146 -19.75 -18.82 -2.66
N GLY A 147 -19.14 -19.82 -2.00
CA GLY A 147 -19.17 -21.22 -2.42
C GLY A 147 -18.18 -21.60 -3.52
N GLU A 148 -17.33 -20.69 -3.96
CA GLU A 148 -16.29 -20.97 -4.93
C GLU A 148 -15.07 -21.62 -4.24
N ASP A 149 -14.55 -22.71 -4.83
CA ASP A 149 -13.29 -23.30 -4.39
C ASP A 149 -12.12 -22.40 -4.80
N THR A 150 -11.20 -22.17 -3.86
CA THR A 150 -9.99 -21.38 -4.11
C THR A 150 -8.75 -22.09 -3.59
N ALA A 151 -7.66 -21.95 -4.32
CA ALA A 151 -6.36 -22.39 -3.88
C ALA A 151 -5.62 -21.24 -3.18
N VAL A 152 -5.10 -21.51 -2.00
CA VAL A 152 -4.25 -20.59 -1.26
C VAL A 152 -2.87 -21.22 -1.13
N GLU A 153 -1.85 -20.54 -1.67
CA GLU A 153 -0.45 -20.92 -1.48
C GLU A 153 0.10 -20.27 -0.22
N ALA A 154 0.76 -21.05 0.63
CA ALA A 154 1.48 -20.53 1.79
C ALA A 154 2.99 -20.63 1.55
N TRP A 155 3.66 -19.49 1.59
CA TRP A 155 5.10 -19.37 1.39
C TRP A 155 5.77 -18.97 2.68
N VAL A 156 6.78 -19.73 3.12
CA VAL A 156 7.65 -19.34 4.23
C VAL A 156 8.84 -18.56 3.66
N CYS A 157 8.91 -17.27 3.97
CA CYS A 157 10.05 -16.42 3.64
C CYS A 157 10.98 -16.36 4.86
N ASN A 158 12.23 -16.80 4.70
CA ASN A 158 13.21 -16.81 5.77
C ASN A 158 14.52 -16.15 5.29
N ASP A 159 14.75 -14.93 5.75
CA ASP A 159 15.99 -14.17 5.48
C ASP A 159 17.02 -14.33 6.62
N ARG A 160 16.77 -15.25 7.56
CA ARG A 160 17.72 -15.55 8.64
C ARG A 160 18.82 -16.48 8.16
N PRO A 161 20.04 -16.38 8.74
CA PRO A 161 21.17 -17.25 8.36
C PRO A 161 20.94 -18.73 8.64
N ALA A 162 20.08 -19.04 9.61
CA ALA A 162 19.78 -20.41 10.02
C ALA A 162 18.43 -20.88 9.49
N ALA A 163 18.36 -22.17 9.13
CA ALA A 163 17.10 -22.82 8.86
C ALA A 163 16.21 -22.78 10.11
N THR A 164 14.94 -22.47 9.90
CA THR A 164 13.94 -22.47 10.98
C THR A 164 12.90 -23.52 10.66
N PRO A 165 12.62 -24.47 11.56
CA PRO A 165 11.51 -25.39 11.39
C PRO A 165 10.20 -24.60 11.26
N ALA A 166 9.38 -24.96 10.28
CA ALA A 166 8.06 -24.39 10.10
C ALA A 166 6.99 -25.46 10.21
N TYR A 167 5.95 -25.18 10.95
CA TYR A 167 4.77 -26.03 11.07
C TYR A 167 3.57 -25.26 10.51
N MET A 168 2.81 -25.91 9.66
CA MET A 168 1.56 -25.34 9.13
C MET A 168 0.39 -25.98 9.85
N GLY A 169 -0.43 -25.14 10.49
CA GLY A 169 -1.73 -25.53 11.01
C GLY A 169 -2.85 -25.01 10.10
N VAL A 170 -3.83 -25.85 9.82
CA VAL A 170 -5.05 -25.43 9.09
C VAL A 170 -6.20 -25.39 10.07
N GLY A 171 -6.92 -24.27 10.12
CA GLY A 171 -8.07 -24.08 10.98
C GLY A 171 -9.19 -23.34 10.24
N TYR A 172 -10.42 -23.49 10.75
CA TYR A 172 -11.58 -22.74 10.27
C TYR A 172 -11.98 -21.71 11.31
N ILE A 173 -12.33 -20.52 10.85
CA ILE A 173 -13.08 -19.57 11.66
C ILE A 173 -14.49 -19.54 11.07
N ILE A 174 -15.46 -20.00 11.85
CA ILE A 174 -16.87 -19.87 11.50
C ILE A 174 -17.37 -18.64 12.25
N GLY A 175 -17.69 -17.60 11.50
CA GLY A 175 -18.29 -16.36 11.98
C GLY A 175 -19.81 -16.36 11.76
#